data_56e98ed7497c78542755dac4059ea9f1
#
_entry.id   56e98ed7497c78542755dac4059ea9f1
#
_cell.length_a   1.000
_cell.length_b   1.000
_cell.length_c   1.000
_cell.angle_alpha   90.00
_cell.angle_beta   90.00
_cell.angle_gamma   90.00
#
_symmetry.space_group_name_H-M   'P 1'
#
loop_
_entity.id
_entity.type
_entity.pdbx_description
1 polymer ?
#
loop_
_entity_poly.entity_id
_entity_poly.type
_entity_poly.pdbx_seq_one_letter_code
_entity_poly.pdbx_strand_id
1 'polypeptide(L)'
;MRKLLIASAVAAGTMLGVSGQASAACGTVSIAEMNWASAQLMANVDKIILESGYGCKVDIVPGDTMPTFTSMNEKGQPDVAGELWVNAVATPLNAAKAEGRLHTVSEGPITGLGEGWWLLPNTMKAHPELKTVLDVLERPDLFPHPEDPSKGGFHTCPSGWGCQLANNNLFRAFEMEKKGWRLVDPGSAAGLDASIAKASDRGENWFGYYWSPTSVVGKYSLSMLDFGIPFAGSENWDSCIVKPEQECANPKPSAWTKSEVHTVITDSFKKRVGPAGDYFAKRIFPGPVMNATLAYMADQQATGEDAAIEFLTKHADVWTNWVSADVAKKVKAGL
;
A
#
# COMPACT_ATOMS: atom_id res chain seq x y z
N MET A 1 -10.54 -50.08 -80.69
CA MET A 1 -10.87 -48.66 -80.47
C MET A 1 -11.41 -48.50 -79.06
N ARG A 2 -10.55 -48.15 -78.08
CA ARG A 2 -10.88 -47.95 -76.66
C ARG A 2 -10.72 -46.45 -76.32
N LYS A 3 -11.80 -45.86 -75.98
CA LYS A 3 -11.79 -44.45 -75.52
C LYS A 3 -11.36 -44.38 -74.05
N LEU A 4 -10.28 -43.65 -73.77
CA LEU A 4 -9.86 -43.28 -72.42
C LEU A 4 -10.69 -42.09 -71.95
N LEU A 5 -11.34 -42.23 -70.80
CA LEU A 5 -11.95 -41.17 -70.09
C LEU A 5 -10.94 -40.70 -69.01
N ILE A 6 -10.55 -39.41 -69.03
CA ILE A 6 -9.72 -38.78 -68.05
C ILE A 6 -10.66 -38.18 -67.03
N ALA A 7 -10.60 -38.65 -65.78
CA ALA A 7 -11.30 -38.08 -64.66
C ALA A 7 -10.41 -37.05 -63.93
N SER A 8 -10.78 -35.80 -64.00
CA SER A 8 -10.12 -34.74 -63.25
C SER A 8 -10.60 -34.74 -61.79
N ALA A 9 -9.71 -35.04 -60.82
CA ALA A 9 -9.98 -34.92 -59.39
C ALA A 9 -9.68 -33.50 -58.95
N VAL A 10 -10.72 -32.80 -58.54
CA VAL A 10 -10.61 -31.49 -57.84
C VAL A 10 -10.31 -31.76 -56.38
N ALA A 11 -9.09 -31.43 -55.92
CA ALA A 11 -8.71 -31.47 -54.51
C ALA A 11 -9.22 -30.22 -53.82
N ALA A 12 -10.29 -30.33 -53.04
CA ALA A 12 -10.74 -29.29 -52.11
C ALA A 12 -9.80 -29.25 -50.89
N GLY A 13 -8.91 -28.27 -50.87
CA GLY A 13 -8.05 -28.01 -49.73
C GLY A 13 -8.85 -27.37 -48.57
N THR A 14 -9.15 -28.16 -47.55
CA THR A 14 -9.66 -27.69 -46.28
C THR A 14 -8.52 -26.96 -45.55
N MET A 15 -8.55 -25.61 -45.55
CA MET A 15 -7.75 -24.82 -44.63
C MET A 15 -8.31 -25.01 -43.21
N LEU A 16 -7.66 -25.89 -42.44
CA LEU A 16 -7.82 -25.95 -41.01
C LEU A 16 -7.22 -24.65 -40.44
N GLY A 17 -8.09 -23.69 -40.12
CA GLY A 17 -7.70 -22.52 -39.32
C GLY A 17 -7.23 -23.01 -37.96
N VAL A 18 -5.91 -23.00 -37.76
CA VAL A 18 -5.31 -23.12 -36.43
C VAL A 18 -5.75 -21.86 -35.70
N SER A 19 -6.87 -21.93 -34.93
CA SER A 19 -7.17 -20.98 -33.88
C SER A 19 -6.06 -21.11 -32.85
N GLY A 20 -4.98 -20.33 -33.02
CA GLY A 20 -3.99 -20.15 -32.00
C GLY A 20 -4.71 -19.63 -30.77
N GLN A 21 -4.88 -20.45 -29.74
CA GLN A 21 -5.16 -19.97 -28.41
C GLN A 21 -4.03 -19.01 -28.11
N ALA A 22 -4.35 -17.70 -28.04
CA ALA A 22 -3.44 -16.72 -27.50
C ALA A 22 -3.20 -17.17 -26.05
N SER A 23 -2.06 -17.83 -25.83
CA SER A 23 -1.57 -18.10 -24.49
C SER A 23 -1.60 -16.78 -23.73
N ALA A 24 -2.22 -16.76 -22.55
CA ALA A 24 -2.25 -15.59 -21.70
C ALA A 24 -0.83 -15.01 -21.62
N ALA A 25 -0.64 -13.76 -22.08
CA ALA A 25 0.68 -13.17 -22.30
C ALA A 25 1.54 -13.12 -21.03
N CYS A 26 0.92 -13.28 -19.84
CA CYS A 26 1.57 -13.18 -18.52
C CYS A 26 1.36 -14.42 -17.63
N GLY A 27 0.60 -15.43 -18.04
CA GLY A 27 0.33 -16.64 -17.24
C GLY A 27 -0.40 -16.33 -15.93
N THR A 28 -0.05 -17.03 -14.84
CA THR A 28 -0.55 -16.75 -13.49
C THR A 28 0.33 -15.69 -12.83
N VAL A 29 -0.30 -14.68 -12.24
CA VAL A 29 0.34 -13.56 -11.53
C VAL A 29 -0.15 -13.55 -10.09
N SER A 30 0.75 -13.55 -9.12
CA SER A 30 0.42 -13.38 -7.70
C SER A 30 0.63 -11.92 -7.28
N ILE A 31 -0.41 -11.30 -6.71
CA ILE A 31 -0.40 -9.90 -6.28
C ILE A 31 -0.59 -9.84 -4.76
N ALA A 32 0.30 -9.14 -4.06
CA ALA A 32 0.13 -8.88 -2.65
C ALA A 32 -1.04 -7.93 -2.41
N GLU A 33 -1.99 -8.34 -1.59
CA GLU A 33 -3.03 -7.50 -1.02
C GLU A 33 -2.68 -7.21 0.45
N MET A 34 -2.09 -6.05 0.69
CA MET A 34 -1.78 -5.61 2.04
C MET A 34 -3.08 -5.30 2.79
N ASN A 35 -3.07 -5.43 4.11
CA ASN A 35 -4.27 -5.38 4.97
C ASN A 35 -4.77 -3.97 5.29
N TRP A 36 -4.62 -3.01 4.38
CA TRP A 36 -5.22 -1.67 4.46
C TRP A 36 -5.93 -1.28 3.17
N ALA A 37 -6.89 -0.37 3.27
CA ALA A 37 -7.88 -0.12 2.23
C ALA A 37 -7.31 0.29 0.86
N SER A 38 -6.28 1.18 0.81
CA SER A 38 -5.69 1.59 -0.47
C SER A 38 -5.00 0.43 -1.19
N ALA A 39 -4.29 -0.42 -0.46
CA ALA A 39 -3.63 -1.59 -1.05
C ALA A 39 -4.64 -2.64 -1.53
N GLN A 40 -5.74 -2.83 -0.81
CA GLN A 40 -6.83 -3.71 -1.25
C GLN A 40 -7.47 -3.20 -2.54
N LEU A 41 -7.79 -1.91 -2.61
CA LEU A 41 -8.27 -1.26 -3.84
C LEU A 41 -7.26 -1.47 -4.98
N MET A 42 -5.99 -1.15 -4.78
CA MET A 42 -4.97 -1.24 -5.82
C MET A 42 -4.77 -2.66 -6.32
N ALA A 43 -4.68 -3.65 -5.43
CA ALA A 43 -4.51 -5.04 -5.79
C ALA A 43 -5.69 -5.58 -6.65
N ASN A 44 -6.91 -5.16 -6.33
CA ASN A 44 -8.10 -5.56 -7.07
C ASN A 44 -8.27 -4.81 -8.41
N VAL A 45 -7.86 -3.53 -8.48
CA VAL A 45 -7.75 -2.82 -9.77
C VAL A 45 -6.72 -3.50 -10.66
N ASP A 46 -5.55 -3.85 -10.12
CA ASP A 46 -4.51 -4.57 -10.85
C ASP A 46 -5.01 -5.93 -11.35
N LYS A 47 -5.73 -6.68 -10.50
CA LYS A 47 -6.37 -7.96 -10.86
C LYS A 47 -7.31 -7.79 -12.06
N ILE A 48 -8.29 -6.89 -11.97
CA ILE A 48 -9.29 -6.69 -13.03
C ILE A 48 -8.63 -6.28 -14.35
N ILE A 49 -7.67 -5.35 -14.31
CA ILE A 49 -6.97 -4.91 -15.52
C ILE A 49 -6.13 -6.04 -16.13
N LEU A 50 -5.42 -6.84 -15.33
CA LEU A 50 -4.61 -7.93 -15.81
C LEU A 50 -5.46 -9.06 -16.37
N GLU A 51 -6.55 -9.43 -15.71
CA GLU A 51 -7.43 -10.51 -16.17
C GLU A 51 -8.20 -10.11 -17.42
N SER A 52 -8.98 -9.04 -17.35
CA SER A 52 -9.85 -8.61 -18.45
C SER A 52 -9.08 -8.00 -19.62
N GLY A 53 -8.01 -7.23 -19.33
CA GLY A 53 -7.25 -6.50 -20.33
C GLY A 53 -6.17 -7.32 -21.02
N TYR A 54 -5.40 -8.08 -20.24
CA TYR A 54 -4.23 -8.81 -20.73
C TYR A 54 -4.43 -10.34 -20.78
N GLY A 55 -5.53 -10.87 -20.20
CA GLY A 55 -5.84 -12.30 -20.19
C GLY A 55 -4.94 -13.10 -19.24
N CYS A 56 -4.39 -12.47 -18.21
CA CYS A 56 -3.66 -13.15 -17.13
C CYS A 56 -4.65 -13.92 -16.25
N LYS A 57 -4.15 -14.88 -15.47
CA LYS A 57 -4.84 -15.36 -14.27
C LYS A 57 -4.20 -14.68 -13.06
N VAL A 58 -4.99 -14.10 -12.15
CA VAL A 58 -4.47 -13.40 -10.98
C VAL A 58 -4.86 -14.11 -9.69
N ASP A 59 -3.88 -14.39 -8.85
CA ASP A 59 -4.06 -14.91 -7.50
C ASP A 59 -3.71 -13.77 -6.50
N ILE A 60 -4.70 -13.33 -5.73
CA ILE A 60 -4.51 -12.36 -4.64
C ILE A 60 -3.93 -13.06 -3.42
N VAL A 61 -2.84 -12.51 -2.88
CA VAL A 61 -2.11 -13.05 -1.73
C VAL A 61 -2.18 -12.06 -0.58
N PRO A 62 -2.89 -12.40 0.53
CA PRO A 62 -2.92 -11.54 1.71
C PRO A 62 -1.51 -11.29 2.26
N GLY A 63 -1.26 -10.06 2.71
CA GLY A 63 0.06 -9.68 3.20
C GLY A 63 0.09 -8.42 4.07
N ASP A 64 1.29 -8.14 4.51
CA ASP A 64 1.70 -6.94 5.24
C ASP A 64 3.05 -6.47 4.70
N THR A 65 3.50 -5.26 5.06
CA THR A 65 4.76 -4.70 4.55
C THR A 65 5.95 -5.65 4.73
N MET A 66 6.22 -6.06 5.97
CA MET A 66 7.43 -6.83 6.29
C MET A 66 7.36 -8.29 5.79
N PRO A 67 6.28 -9.06 6.04
CA PRO A 67 6.16 -10.42 5.53
C PRO A 67 6.16 -10.50 4.00
N THR A 68 5.47 -9.59 3.32
CA THR A 68 5.43 -9.55 1.85
C THR A 68 6.80 -9.25 1.27
N PHE A 69 7.48 -8.22 1.77
CA PHE A 69 8.83 -7.89 1.31
C PHE A 69 9.80 -9.06 1.52
N THR A 70 9.79 -9.68 2.70
CA THR A 70 10.64 -10.83 3.01
C THR A 70 10.37 -12.01 2.06
N SER A 71 9.10 -12.34 1.83
CA SER A 71 8.73 -13.42 0.93
C SER A 71 9.14 -13.15 -0.53
N MET A 72 8.93 -11.92 -1.02
CA MET A 72 9.38 -11.53 -2.36
C MET A 72 10.89 -11.62 -2.51
N ASN A 73 11.63 -11.14 -1.50
CA ASN A 73 13.08 -11.09 -1.49
C ASN A 73 13.74 -12.49 -1.41
N GLU A 74 13.18 -13.39 -0.59
CA GLU A 74 13.76 -14.70 -0.31
C GLU A 74 13.20 -15.82 -1.20
N LYS A 75 11.91 -15.74 -1.54
CA LYS A 75 11.18 -16.81 -2.24
C LYS A 75 10.77 -16.42 -3.66
N GLY A 76 10.90 -15.14 -4.03
CA GLY A 76 10.46 -14.63 -5.33
C GLY A 76 8.93 -14.62 -5.47
N GLN A 77 8.18 -14.52 -4.37
CA GLN A 77 6.71 -14.48 -4.35
C GLN A 77 6.20 -13.64 -3.16
N PRO A 78 5.04 -12.96 -3.31
CA PRO A 78 4.26 -12.82 -4.55
C PRO A 78 5.03 -12.08 -5.66
N ASP A 79 4.50 -12.13 -6.90
CA ASP A 79 5.11 -11.49 -8.07
C ASP A 79 5.15 -9.96 -7.97
N VAL A 80 4.09 -9.38 -7.40
CA VAL A 80 3.86 -7.93 -7.36
C VAL A 80 3.46 -7.50 -5.95
N ALA A 81 4.11 -6.46 -5.44
CA ALA A 81 3.65 -5.62 -4.34
C ALA A 81 3.26 -4.25 -4.91
N GLY A 82 1.96 -4.02 -5.07
CA GLY A 82 1.43 -2.83 -5.74
C GLY A 82 1.62 -1.54 -4.95
N GLU A 83 1.60 -1.64 -3.61
CA GLU A 83 1.75 -0.55 -2.65
C GLU A 83 2.70 -0.97 -1.53
N LEU A 84 4.01 -0.92 -1.80
CA LEU A 84 5.03 -1.19 -0.79
C LEU A 84 5.54 0.12 -0.19
N TRP A 85 5.27 0.35 1.10
CA TRP A 85 5.83 1.45 1.89
C TRP A 85 7.29 1.14 2.22
N VAL A 86 8.21 1.79 1.52
CA VAL A 86 9.60 1.35 1.46
C VAL A 86 10.49 1.87 2.58
N ASN A 87 10.03 2.83 3.36
CA ASN A 87 10.83 3.48 4.41
C ASN A 87 11.42 2.50 5.44
N ALA A 88 10.74 1.38 5.71
CA ALA A 88 11.21 0.35 6.64
C ALA A 88 12.09 -0.72 5.97
N VAL A 89 12.10 -0.79 4.65
CA VAL A 89 12.78 -1.83 3.88
C VAL A 89 13.76 -1.27 2.84
N ALA A 90 14.09 0.02 2.90
CA ALA A 90 14.90 0.71 1.90
C ALA A 90 16.26 0.03 1.69
N THR A 91 16.99 -0.24 2.76
CA THR A 91 18.31 -0.89 2.70
C THR A 91 18.25 -2.29 2.06
N PRO A 92 17.43 -3.24 2.55
CA PRO A 92 17.36 -4.57 1.93
C PRO A 92 16.70 -4.55 0.55
N LEU A 93 15.81 -3.61 0.25
CA LEU A 93 15.25 -3.44 -1.10
C LEU A 93 16.34 -3.00 -2.10
N ASN A 94 17.19 -2.05 -1.71
CA ASN A 94 18.30 -1.60 -2.55
C ASN A 94 19.32 -2.72 -2.80
N ALA A 95 19.60 -3.55 -1.80
CA ALA A 95 20.44 -4.74 -1.97
C ALA A 95 19.80 -5.75 -2.95
N ALA A 96 18.53 -6.06 -2.78
CA ALA A 96 17.79 -6.96 -3.67
C ALA A 96 17.71 -6.45 -5.11
N LYS A 97 17.58 -5.12 -5.30
CA LYS A 97 17.64 -4.46 -6.62
C LYS A 97 19.02 -4.59 -7.25
N ALA A 98 20.09 -4.36 -6.49
CA ALA A 98 21.46 -4.48 -6.97
C ALA A 98 21.80 -5.92 -7.38
N GLU A 99 21.27 -6.91 -6.68
CA GLU A 99 21.38 -8.33 -7.00
C GLU A 99 20.43 -8.82 -8.11
N GLY A 100 19.56 -7.93 -8.60
CA GLY A 100 18.59 -8.24 -9.66
C GLY A 100 17.44 -9.16 -9.24
N ARG A 101 17.17 -9.32 -7.93
CA ARG A 101 16.06 -10.15 -7.42
C ARG A 101 14.72 -9.43 -7.45
N LEU A 102 14.72 -8.14 -7.15
CA LEU A 102 13.54 -7.28 -7.14
C LEU A 102 13.74 -6.05 -8.03
N HIS A 103 12.66 -5.50 -8.54
CA HIS A 103 12.67 -4.31 -9.38
C HIS A 103 11.58 -3.33 -8.94
N THR A 104 11.94 -2.07 -8.69
CA THR A 104 10.98 -0.98 -8.59
C THR A 104 10.54 -0.58 -9.99
N VAL A 105 9.24 -0.65 -10.28
CA VAL A 105 8.66 -0.27 -11.57
C VAL A 105 7.91 1.05 -11.50
N SER A 106 7.53 1.50 -10.30
CA SER A 106 6.99 2.83 -10.02
C SER A 106 7.45 3.28 -8.64
N GLU A 107 7.93 4.53 -8.53
CA GLU A 107 8.35 5.17 -7.26
C GLU A 107 7.30 6.15 -6.72
N GLY A 108 6.09 6.13 -7.27
CA GLY A 108 4.99 7.00 -6.83
C GLY A 108 3.66 6.51 -7.37
N PRO A 109 3.24 5.27 -7.04
CA PRO A 109 1.98 4.72 -7.52
C PRO A 109 0.75 5.43 -6.93
N ILE A 110 0.94 6.23 -5.88
CA ILE A 110 -0.08 7.05 -5.22
C ILE A 110 0.50 8.43 -4.95
N THR A 111 -0.32 9.49 -5.06
CA THR A 111 0.06 10.84 -4.65
C THR A 111 -0.65 11.26 -3.35
N GLY A 112 -0.12 12.29 -2.67
CA GLY A 112 -0.69 12.80 -1.42
C GLY A 112 -0.29 11.98 -0.19
N LEU A 113 0.88 11.37 -0.24
CA LEU A 113 1.43 10.57 0.86
C LEU A 113 1.81 11.44 2.08
N GLY A 114 1.52 10.91 3.26
CA GLY A 114 1.97 11.46 4.53
C GLY A 114 1.94 10.40 5.61
N GLU A 115 3.04 10.23 6.34
CA GLU A 115 3.17 9.33 7.48
C GLU A 115 3.75 10.08 8.66
N GLY A 116 3.28 9.80 9.86
CA GLY A 116 3.78 10.47 11.05
C GLY A 116 2.87 10.31 12.24
N TRP A 117 2.95 11.26 13.17
CA TRP A 117 2.13 11.30 14.39
C TRP A 117 1.08 12.39 14.27
N TRP A 118 -0.14 12.05 14.65
CA TRP A 118 -1.33 12.83 14.34
C TRP A 118 -2.17 13.10 15.59
N LEU A 119 -2.93 14.21 15.52
CA LEU A 119 -3.95 14.59 16.52
C LEU A 119 -5.33 14.74 15.86
N LEU A 120 -6.37 14.60 16.70
CA LEU A 120 -7.73 14.99 16.32
C LEU A 120 -7.92 16.53 16.45
N PRO A 121 -8.79 17.14 15.61
CA PRO A 121 -9.06 18.57 15.63
C PRO A 121 -9.61 19.10 16.95
N ASN A 122 -10.43 18.31 17.66
CA ASN A 122 -10.96 18.67 18.98
C ASN A 122 -9.83 18.85 20.00
N THR A 123 -8.79 18.00 19.96
CA THR A 123 -7.59 18.13 20.81
C THR A 123 -6.86 19.44 20.51
N MET A 124 -6.59 19.73 19.23
CA MET A 124 -5.89 20.95 18.83
C MET A 124 -6.68 22.22 19.20
N LYS A 125 -8.01 22.15 19.12
CA LYS A 125 -8.89 23.28 19.51
C LYS A 125 -8.90 23.50 21.01
N ALA A 126 -8.93 22.44 21.81
CA ALA A 126 -8.91 22.51 23.27
C ALA A 126 -7.53 22.87 23.81
N HIS A 127 -6.47 22.50 23.12
CA HIS A 127 -5.07 22.64 23.52
C HIS A 127 -4.23 23.28 22.40
N PRO A 128 -4.42 24.57 22.10
CA PRO A 128 -3.74 25.27 21.00
C PRO A 128 -2.22 25.43 21.23
N GLU A 129 -1.73 25.13 22.42
CA GLU A 129 -0.32 25.05 22.77
C GLU A 129 0.37 23.81 22.17
N LEU A 130 -0.37 22.74 21.87
CA LEU A 130 0.17 21.48 21.31
C LEU A 130 0.40 21.62 19.80
N LYS A 131 1.53 22.20 19.43
CA LYS A 131 1.88 22.48 18.02
C LYS A 131 2.80 21.43 17.41
N THR A 132 3.58 20.76 18.24
CA THR A 132 4.59 19.80 17.84
C THR A 132 4.44 18.51 18.64
N VAL A 133 5.08 17.44 18.15
CA VAL A 133 5.18 16.19 18.90
C VAL A 133 5.82 16.44 20.26
N LEU A 134 6.88 17.27 20.33
CA LEU A 134 7.54 17.58 21.62
C LEU A 134 6.57 18.21 22.64
N ASP A 135 5.67 19.09 22.20
CA ASP A 135 4.67 19.68 23.09
C ASP A 135 3.70 18.61 23.63
N VAL A 136 3.27 17.69 22.77
CA VAL A 136 2.37 16.58 23.14
C VAL A 136 3.03 15.65 24.15
N LEU A 137 4.32 15.33 23.97
CA LEU A 137 5.04 14.40 24.83
C LEU A 137 5.15 14.87 26.30
N GLU A 138 5.00 16.17 26.57
CA GLU A 138 4.97 16.73 27.93
C GLU A 138 3.58 16.65 28.58
N ARG A 139 2.56 16.13 27.87
CA ARG A 139 1.17 16.11 28.32
C ARG A 139 0.52 14.73 28.24
N PRO A 140 1.12 13.68 28.82
CA PRO A 140 0.51 12.33 28.85
C PRO A 140 -0.85 12.32 29.55
N ASP A 141 -1.10 13.23 30.47
CA ASP A 141 -2.35 13.41 31.21
C ASP A 141 -3.56 13.67 30.30
N LEU A 142 -3.36 14.23 29.10
CA LEU A 142 -4.42 14.53 28.15
C LEU A 142 -4.86 13.31 27.33
N PHE A 143 -4.10 12.24 27.31
CA PHE A 143 -4.28 11.08 26.44
C PHE A 143 -4.30 9.76 27.23
N PRO A 144 -5.29 9.54 28.10
CA PRO A 144 -5.28 8.39 29.00
C PRO A 144 -5.21 7.06 28.25
N HIS A 145 -4.27 6.20 28.65
CA HIS A 145 -4.12 4.87 28.08
C HIS A 145 -5.35 4.00 28.40
N PRO A 146 -5.93 3.26 27.42
CA PRO A 146 -7.19 2.52 27.60
C PRO A 146 -7.20 1.51 28.74
N GLU A 147 -6.04 0.87 29.00
CA GLU A 147 -5.90 -0.17 30.04
C GLU A 147 -5.27 0.38 31.34
N ASP A 148 -4.57 1.51 31.29
CA ASP A 148 -3.92 2.15 32.43
C ASP A 148 -4.06 3.67 32.35
N PRO A 149 -5.17 4.24 32.78
CA PRO A 149 -5.44 5.67 32.69
C PRO A 149 -4.47 6.59 33.46
N SER A 150 -3.58 6.01 34.27
CA SER A 150 -2.49 6.75 34.95
C SER A 150 -1.34 7.10 33.99
N LYS A 151 -1.34 6.52 32.78
CA LYS A 151 -0.35 6.71 31.70
C LYS A 151 -1.00 7.36 30.50
N GLY A 152 -0.19 8.08 29.71
CA GLY A 152 -0.58 8.51 28.38
C GLY A 152 -0.55 7.34 27.39
N GLY A 153 -1.55 7.22 26.52
CA GLY A 153 -1.62 6.22 25.47
C GLY A 153 -1.12 6.78 24.14
N PHE A 154 -0.07 6.17 23.56
CA PHE A 154 0.35 6.44 22.20
C PHE A 154 -0.09 5.27 21.30
N HIS A 155 -1.02 5.53 20.37
CA HIS A 155 -1.51 4.52 19.43
C HIS A 155 -0.46 4.27 18.34
N THR A 156 0.13 3.07 18.35
CA THR A 156 1.14 2.67 17.37
C THR A 156 0.53 1.97 16.14
N CYS A 157 1.36 1.38 15.29
CA CYS A 157 0.93 0.59 14.14
C CYS A 157 0.65 -0.86 14.51
N PRO A 158 -0.20 -1.53 13.71
CA PRO A 158 -0.33 -2.99 13.77
C PRO A 158 0.99 -3.71 13.58
N SER A 159 1.10 -4.90 14.18
CA SER A 159 2.24 -5.78 13.97
C SER A 159 2.36 -6.21 12.50
N GLY A 160 3.58 -6.31 11.98
CA GLY A 160 3.86 -6.64 10.58
C GLY A 160 3.99 -5.43 9.64
N TRP A 161 3.55 -4.25 10.08
CA TRP A 161 3.79 -3.02 9.34
C TRP A 161 5.18 -2.45 9.64
N GLY A 162 5.79 -1.81 8.62
CA GLY A 162 7.10 -1.19 8.79
C GLY A 162 7.13 -0.06 9.82
N CYS A 163 6.04 0.70 9.95
CA CYS A 163 5.90 1.77 10.92
C CYS A 163 5.91 1.30 12.38
N GLN A 164 5.59 0.04 12.67
CA GLN A 164 5.70 -0.50 14.02
C GLN A 164 7.14 -0.43 14.53
N LEU A 165 8.12 -0.81 13.69
CA LEU A 165 9.53 -0.71 14.04
C LEU A 165 9.92 0.73 14.33
N ALA A 166 9.52 1.66 13.43
CA ALA A 166 9.82 3.06 13.59
C ALA A 166 9.21 3.64 14.87
N ASN A 167 7.92 3.38 15.14
CA ASN A 167 7.24 3.87 16.34
C ASN A 167 7.87 3.34 17.62
N ASN A 168 8.19 2.04 17.68
CA ASN A 168 8.81 1.44 18.86
C ASN A 168 10.17 2.09 19.17
N ASN A 169 11.00 2.32 18.15
CA ASN A 169 12.30 2.92 18.35
C ASN A 169 12.23 4.43 18.59
N LEU A 170 11.31 5.16 17.96
CA LEU A 170 11.06 6.58 18.28
C LEU A 170 10.48 6.74 19.69
N PHE A 171 9.58 5.85 20.14
CA PHE A 171 9.08 5.82 21.50
C PHE A 171 10.23 5.73 22.52
N ARG A 172 11.21 4.87 22.27
CA ARG A 172 12.44 4.74 23.08
C ARG A 172 13.33 5.96 22.95
N ALA A 173 13.54 6.45 21.72
CA ALA A 173 14.40 7.62 21.45
C ALA A 173 13.93 8.88 22.16
N PHE A 174 12.60 9.10 22.23
CA PHE A 174 12.01 10.23 22.94
C PHE A 174 11.82 9.97 24.44
N GLU A 175 12.28 8.83 24.95
CA GLU A 175 12.13 8.42 26.36
C GLU A 175 10.68 8.47 26.84
N MET A 176 9.72 8.14 25.98
CA MET A 176 8.29 8.32 26.24
C MET A 176 7.81 7.54 27.47
N GLU A 177 8.35 6.34 27.73
CA GLU A 177 8.03 5.58 28.94
C GLU A 177 8.38 6.34 30.22
N LYS A 178 9.56 7.01 30.28
CA LYS A 178 9.99 7.84 31.41
C LYS A 178 9.11 9.07 31.57
N LYS A 179 8.53 9.57 30.48
CA LYS A 179 7.57 10.69 30.47
C LYS A 179 6.15 10.25 30.83
N GLY A 180 5.92 8.98 31.15
CA GLY A 180 4.62 8.46 31.57
C GLY A 180 3.74 7.97 30.43
N TRP A 181 4.26 7.74 29.24
CA TRP A 181 3.55 7.17 28.11
C TRP A 181 3.64 5.65 28.08
N ARG A 182 2.66 5.03 27.43
CA ARG A 182 2.61 3.60 27.12
C ARG A 182 2.09 3.40 25.69
N LEU A 183 2.61 2.40 24.98
CA LEU A 183 2.13 2.03 23.64
C LEU A 183 0.75 1.40 23.73
N VAL A 184 -0.14 1.78 22.80
CA VAL A 184 -1.44 1.14 22.56
C VAL A 184 -1.34 0.39 21.24
N ASP A 185 -1.30 -0.94 21.29
CA ASP A 185 -1.33 -1.78 20.09
C ASP A 185 -2.78 -1.86 19.56
N PRO A 186 -3.03 -1.44 18.32
CA PRO A 186 -4.36 -1.48 17.73
C PRO A 186 -4.78 -2.88 17.28
N GLY A 187 -3.87 -3.84 17.21
CA GLY A 187 -4.08 -5.22 16.74
C GLY A 187 -4.31 -5.35 15.22
N SER A 188 -4.87 -4.33 14.57
CA SER A 188 -5.16 -4.32 13.12
C SER A 188 -5.36 -2.91 12.59
N ALA A 189 -5.38 -2.75 11.24
CA ALA A 189 -5.76 -1.49 10.59
C ALA A 189 -7.14 -1.02 11.04
N ALA A 190 -8.12 -1.91 11.02
CA ALA A 190 -9.49 -1.61 11.48
C ALA A 190 -9.54 -1.20 12.96
N GLY A 191 -8.70 -1.80 13.82
CA GLY A 191 -8.56 -1.41 15.22
C GLY A 191 -8.00 -0.01 15.40
N LEU A 192 -7.01 0.37 14.58
CA LEU A 192 -6.45 1.71 14.57
C LEU A 192 -7.50 2.74 14.12
N ASP A 193 -8.20 2.49 13.02
CA ASP A 193 -9.30 3.33 12.51
C ASP A 193 -10.41 3.48 13.53
N ALA A 194 -10.83 2.39 14.18
CA ALA A 194 -11.86 2.39 15.21
C ALA A 194 -11.45 3.20 16.46
N SER A 195 -10.16 3.21 16.82
CA SER A 195 -9.66 4.01 17.93
C SER A 195 -9.83 5.52 17.69
N ILE A 196 -9.56 5.96 16.46
CA ILE A 196 -9.72 7.35 16.01
C ILE A 196 -11.21 7.72 15.99
N ALA A 197 -12.03 6.87 15.35
CA ALA A 197 -13.48 7.07 15.26
C ALA A 197 -14.11 7.21 16.66
N LYS A 198 -13.81 6.26 17.55
CA LYS A 198 -14.28 6.26 18.93
C LYS A 198 -13.92 7.54 19.68
N ALA A 199 -12.65 7.96 19.60
CA ALA A 199 -12.19 9.18 20.27
C ALA A 199 -12.88 10.42 19.69
N SER A 200 -13.01 10.52 18.35
CA SER A 200 -13.71 11.61 17.69
C SER A 200 -15.19 11.69 18.11
N ASP A 201 -15.91 10.57 18.07
CA ASP A 201 -17.35 10.51 18.38
C ASP A 201 -17.64 10.86 19.86
N ARG A 202 -16.69 10.60 20.75
CA ARG A 202 -16.79 10.90 22.18
C ARG A 202 -16.22 12.24 22.58
N GLY A 203 -15.59 12.97 21.66
CA GLY A 203 -14.87 14.20 21.96
C GLY A 203 -13.65 13.97 22.84
N GLU A 204 -13.09 12.75 22.83
CA GLU A 204 -11.88 12.38 23.57
C GLU A 204 -10.63 12.81 22.78
N ASN A 205 -9.52 13.01 23.49
CA ASN A 205 -8.23 13.25 22.84
C ASN A 205 -7.66 11.94 22.30
N TRP A 206 -7.01 12.02 21.14
CA TRP A 206 -6.32 10.90 20.52
C TRP A 206 -4.96 11.36 19.99
N PHE A 207 -3.91 10.59 20.25
CA PHE A 207 -2.56 10.81 19.74
C PHE A 207 -1.95 9.48 19.28
N GLY A 208 -1.40 9.45 18.07
CA GLY A 208 -0.80 8.23 17.56
C GLY A 208 -0.28 8.36 16.15
N TYR A 209 0.20 7.25 15.64
CA TYR A 209 0.60 7.10 14.25
C TYR A 209 -0.63 7.03 13.36
N TYR A 210 -0.55 7.71 12.22
CA TYR A 210 -1.47 7.51 11.12
C TYR A 210 -0.80 7.88 9.79
N TRP A 211 -1.53 7.71 8.67
CA TRP A 211 -1.01 8.00 7.33
C TRP A 211 -2.10 8.54 6.40
N SER A 212 -1.66 9.09 5.24
CA SER A 212 -2.54 9.48 4.13
C SER A 212 -2.01 8.90 2.81
N PRO A 213 -2.90 8.64 1.81
CA PRO A 213 -4.35 8.90 1.80
C PRO A 213 -5.17 7.82 2.52
N THR A 214 -6.18 8.23 3.28
CA THR A 214 -7.18 7.35 3.92
C THR A 214 -8.52 8.06 4.05
N SER A 215 -9.62 7.29 4.13
CA SER A 215 -10.95 7.84 4.43
C SER A 215 -11.01 8.51 5.81
N VAL A 216 -10.27 7.98 6.78
CA VAL A 216 -10.24 8.44 8.18
C VAL A 216 -9.66 9.85 8.30
N VAL A 217 -8.56 10.14 7.59
CA VAL A 217 -7.97 11.49 7.58
C VAL A 217 -8.97 12.51 7.07
N GLY A 218 -9.67 12.21 5.98
CA GLY A 218 -10.70 13.09 5.43
C GLY A 218 -11.90 13.23 6.34
N LYS A 219 -12.44 12.12 6.84
CA LYS A 219 -13.66 12.08 7.65
C LYS A 219 -13.49 12.79 9.00
N TYR A 220 -12.38 12.58 9.69
CA TYR A 220 -12.15 13.13 11.03
C TYR A 220 -11.22 14.34 11.01
N SER A 221 -10.75 14.79 9.84
CA SER A 221 -9.88 15.95 9.65
C SER A 221 -8.63 15.91 10.54
N LEU A 222 -8.01 14.70 10.66
CA LEU A 222 -6.79 14.56 11.44
C LEU A 222 -5.71 15.50 10.93
N SER A 223 -4.89 15.98 11.86
CA SER A 223 -3.74 16.84 11.56
C SER A 223 -2.44 16.16 11.94
N MET A 224 -1.54 16.03 10.96
CA MET A 224 -0.18 15.56 11.19
C MET A 224 0.61 16.63 11.91
N LEU A 225 1.32 16.25 12.98
CA LEU A 225 2.15 17.15 13.75
C LEU A 225 3.54 17.29 13.15
N ASP A 226 4.09 18.51 13.23
CA ASP A 226 5.52 18.71 13.18
C ASP A 226 6.19 18.05 14.39
N PHE A 227 7.35 17.44 14.24
CA PHE A 227 8.02 16.80 15.37
C PHE A 227 8.67 17.80 16.34
N GLY A 228 8.87 19.06 15.93
CA GLY A 228 9.60 20.05 16.70
C GLY A 228 11.11 19.88 16.67
N ILE A 229 11.60 18.88 15.93
CA ILE A 229 13.02 18.60 15.68
C ILE A 229 13.21 18.18 14.21
N PRO A 230 14.41 18.34 13.65
CA PRO A 230 14.70 17.90 12.30
C PRO A 230 14.78 16.37 12.19
N PHE A 231 14.70 15.86 10.96
CA PHE A 231 15.07 14.49 10.63
C PHE A 231 16.56 14.25 10.95
N ALA A 232 16.86 13.22 11.73
CA ALA A 232 18.21 12.96 12.24
C ALA A 232 19.13 12.23 11.22
N GLY A 233 18.65 12.08 9.97
CA GLY A 233 19.43 11.51 8.86
C GLY A 233 19.16 10.01 8.63
N SER A 234 19.46 9.60 7.39
CA SER A 234 19.22 8.23 6.92
C SER A 234 20.02 7.20 7.71
N GLU A 235 21.22 7.53 8.17
CA GLU A 235 22.02 6.60 8.99
C GLU A 235 21.27 6.19 10.26
N ASN A 236 20.71 7.15 11.03
CA ASN A 236 19.91 6.83 12.21
C ASN A 236 18.62 6.09 11.82
N TRP A 237 17.98 6.50 10.73
CA TRP A 237 16.73 5.88 10.30
C TRP A 237 16.92 4.45 9.82
N ASP A 238 17.79 4.23 8.83
CA ASP A 238 17.95 2.95 8.16
C ASP A 238 18.73 1.92 8.99
N SER A 239 19.64 2.37 9.89
CA SER A 239 20.47 1.49 10.69
C SER A 239 19.94 1.26 12.11
N CYS A 240 18.90 2.01 12.54
CA CYS A 240 18.34 1.91 13.88
C CYS A 240 16.83 2.04 13.91
N ILE A 241 16.26 3.17 13.51
CA ILE A 241 14.82 3.45 13.73
C ILE A 241 13.90 2.40 13.09
N VAL A 242 14.23 1.88 11.91
CA VAL A 242 13.46 0.84 11.21
C VAL A 242 14.01 -0.57 11.40
N LYS A 243 14.77 -0.80 12.46
CA LYS A 243 15.32 -2.12 12.82
C LYS A 243 14.55 -2.73 14.01
N PRO A 244 14.59 -4.06 14.16
CA PRO A 244 14.22 -4.68 15.42
C PRO A 244 14.96 -4.07 16.60
N GLU A 245 14.33 -4.01 17.77
CA GLU A 245 14.91 -3.37 18.96
C GLU A 245 16.33 -3.91 19.29
N GLN A 246 16.55 -5.20 19.10
CA GLN A 246 17.83 -5.86 19.35
C GLN A 246 18.96 -5.35 18.46
N GLU A 247 18.61 -4.80 17.29
CA GLU A 247 19.57 -4.23 16.32
C GLU A 247 19.67 -2.71 16.44
N CYS A 248 18.88 -2.09 17.33
CA CYS A 248 18.84 -0.65 17.56
C CYS A 248 19.03 -0.32 19.04
N ALA A 249 20.25 -0.41 19.54
CA ALA A 249 20.56 -0.21 20.97
C ALA A 249 20.36 1.25 21.43
N ASN A 250 20.66 2.23 20.59
CA ASN A 250 20.66 3.66 20.94
C ASN A 250 19.95 4.51 19.87
N PRO A 251 18.60 4.44 19.75
CA PRO A 251 17.86 5.25 18.80
C PRO A 251 17.97 6.73 19.15
N LYS A 252 18.20 7.58 18.15
CA LYS A 252 18.21 9.03 18.34
C LYS A 252 16.83 9.62 18.00
N PRO A 253 16.35 10.61 18.77
CA PRO A 253 15.14 11.35 18.41
C PRO A 253 15.24 11.91 16.99
N SER A 254 14.17 11.78 16.23
CA SER A 254 14.11 12.19 14.83
C SER A 254 12.69 12.56 14.45
N ALA A 255 12.55 13.55 13.56
CA ALA A 255 11.31 13.66 12.80
C ALA A 255 11.10 12.41 11.92
N TRP A 256 9.86 12.19 11.49
CA TRP A 256 9.55 11.14 10.52
C TRP A 256 10.27 11.43 9.18
N THR A 257 10.72 10.40 8.50
CA THR A 257 11.30 10.55 7.16
C THR A 257 10.21 10.85 6.12
N LYS A 258 10.61 11.30 4.93
CA LYS A 258 9.67 11.46 3.81
C LYS A 258 9.04 10.10 3.48
N SER A 259 7.72 10.06 3.38
CA SER A 259 6.97 8.85 3.04
C SER A 259 7.17 8.49 1.56
N GLU A 260 7.56 7.25 1.31
CA GLU A 260 7.78 6.72 -0.03
C GLU A 260 7.07 5.38 -0.22
N VAL A 261 6.32 5.28 -1.34
CA VAL A 261 5.61 4.07 -1.74
C VAL A 261 6.06 3.67 -3.12
N HIS A 262 6.41 2.41 -3.29
CA HIS A 262 6.83 1.86 -4.58
C HIS A 262 5.95 0.70 -5.02
N THR A 263 5.80 0.53 -6.33
CA THR A 263 5.38 -0.74 -6.90
C THR A 263 6.62 -1.57 -7.19
N VAL A 264 6.73 -2.70 -6.52
CA VAL A 264 7.88 -3.60 -6.61
C VAL A 264 7.45 -4.93 -7.21
N ILE A 265 8.26 -5.44 -8.14
CA ILE A 265 8.03 -6.73 -8.80
C ILE A 265 9.26 -7.64 -8.68
N THR A 266 9.02 -8.95 -8.76
CA THR A 266 10.11 -9.95 -8.79
C THR A 266 10.75 -10.02 -10.16
N ASP A 267 12.00 -10.49 -10.22
CA ASP A 267 12.73 -10.68 -11.47
C ASP A 267 12.08 -11.73 -12.37
N SER A 268 11.55 -12.81 -11.77
CA SER A 268 10.81 -13.85 -12.51
C SER A 268 9.58 -13.29 -13.21
N PHE A 269 8.82 -12.43 -12.54
CA PHE A 269 7.67 -11.77 -13.12
C PHE A 269 8.08 -10.79 -14.22
N LYS A 270 9.08 -9.95 -13.97
CA LYS A 270 9.62 -9.01 -14.96
C LYS A 270 9.99 -9.69 -16.28
N LYS A 271 10.60 -10.88 -16.21
CA LYS A 271 11.02 -11.64 -17.39
C LYS A 271 9.86 -12.21 -18.20
N ARG A 272 8.70 -12.47 -17.60
CA ARG A 272 7.55 -13.12 -18.24
C ARG A 272 6.33 -12.24 -18.48
N VAL A 273 6.27 -11.06 -17.84
CA VAL A 273 5.05 -10.21 -17.83
C VAL A 273 4.73 -9.57 -19.17
N GLY A 274 5.72 -9.38 -20.04
CA GLY A 274 5.52 -8.75 -21.35
C GLY A 274 4.89 -7.36 -21.24
N PRO A 275 3.94 -7.00 -22.14
CA PRO A 275 3.31 -5.67 -22.17
C PRO A 275 2.53 -5.28 -20.90
N ALA A 276 2.11 -6.25 -20.08
CA ALA A 276 1.45 -5.96 -18.80
C ALA A 276 2.42 -5.34 -17.78
N GLY A 277 3.74 -5.48 -17.97
CA GLY A 277 4.75 -4.79 -17.14
C GLY A 277 4.71 -3.28 -17.29
N ASP A 278 4.45 -2.77 -18.49
CA ASP A 278 4.36 -1.33 -18.77
C ASP A 278 3.17 -0.66 -18.05
N TYR A 279 2.12 -1.42 -17.78
CA TYR A 279 0.97 -0.99 -16.99
C TYR A 279 1.39 -0.53 -15.60
N PHE A 280 2.16 -1.33 -14.86
CA PHE A 280 2.60 -1.00 -13.51
C PHE A 280 3.48 0.26 -13.45
N ALA A 281 4.27 0.51 -14.50
CA ALA A 281 5.10 1.72 -14.58
C ALA A 281 4.28 3.00 -14.82
N LYS A 282 3.09 2.88 -15.44
CA LYS A 282 2.21 4.01 -15.76
C LYS A 282 1.11 4.24 -14.72
N ARG A 283 0.82 3.24 -13.89
CA ARG A 283 -0.27 3.26 -12.94
C ARG A 283 0.02 4.22 -11.77
N ILE A 284 -0.69 5.33 -11.75
CA ILE A 284 -0.61 6.35 -10.69
C ILE A 284 -2.02 6.71 -10.25
N PHE A 285 -2.32 6.49 -8.98
CA PHE A 285 -3.58 6.91 -8.35
C PHE A 285 -3.44 8.34 -7.84
N PRO A 286 -4.18 9.32 -8.39
CA PRO A 286 -4.21 10.68 -7.86
C PRO A 286 -4.79 10.69 -6.44
N GLY A 287 -4.13 11.39 -5.51
CA GLY A 287 -4.56 11.44 -4.12
C GLY A 287 -6.03 11.80 -3.90
N PRO A 288 -6.59 12.84 -4.55
CA PRO A 288 -8.01 13.16 -4.43
C PRO A 288 -8.95 12.03 -4.89
N VAL A 289 -8.59 11.31 -5.97
CA VAL A 289 -9.38 10.17 -6.47
C VAL A 289 -9.27 8.99 -5.52
N MET A 290 -8.06 8.70 -5.03
CA MET A 290 -7.84 7.68 -4.00
C MET A 290 -8.71 7.97 -2.77
N ASN A 291 -8.64 9.18 -2.21
CA ASN A 291 -9.44 9.56 -1.05
C ASN A 291 -10.95 9.39 -1.27
N ALA A 292 -11.47 9.79 -2.45
CA ALA A 292 -12.89 9.63 -2.77
C ALA A 292 -13.31 8.15 -2.83
N THR A 293 -12.47 7.29 -3.43
CA THR A 293 -12.74 5.85 -3.51
C THR A 293 -12.64 5.18 -2.14
N LEU A 294 -11.68 5.58 -1.30
CA LEU A 294 -11.56 5.09 0.06
C LEU A 294 -12.72 5.53 0.96
N ALA A 295 -13.24 6.76 0.76
CA ALA A 295 -14.45 7.21 1.43
C ALA A 295 -15.66 6.35 1.02
N TYR A 296 -15.81 6.04 -0.28
CA TYR A 296 -16.82 5.10 -0.75
C TYR A 296 -16.68 3.72 -0.09
N MET A 297 -15.46 3.17 -0.01
CA MET A 297 -15.21 1.89 0.70
C MET A 297 -15.74 1.92 2.13
N ALA A 298 -15.40 2.98 2.87
CA ALA A 298 -15.79 3.12 4.26
C ALA A 298 -17.32 3.30 4.43
N ASP A 299 -17.94 4.14 3.61
CA ASP A 299 -19.37 4.47 3.71
C ASP A 299 -20.27 3.31 3.28
N GLN A 300 -19.85 2.54 2.28
CA GLN A 300 -20.61 1.39 1.75
C GLN A 300 -20.19 0.05 2.38
N GLN A 301 -19.18 0.04 3.25
CA GLN A 301 -18.54 -1.19 3.76
C GLN A 301 -18.11 -2.11 2.60
N ALA A 302 -17.62 -1.50 1.51
CA ALA A 302 -17.27 -2.16 0.28
C ALA A 302 -15.94 -2.92 0.43
N THR A 303 -15.84 -4.06 -0.26
CA THR A 303 -14.60 -4.82 -0.37
C THR A 303 -13.59 -4.11 -1.30
N GLY A 304 -12.34 -4.57 -1.33
CA GLY A 304 -11.36 -4.09 -2.31
C GLY A 304 -11.80 -4.31 -3.76
N GLU A 305 -12.51 -5.41 -4.04
CA GLU A 305 -13.06 -5.72 -5.37
C GLU A 305 -14.22 -4.77 -5.74
N ASP A 306 -15.16 -4.53 -4.82
CA ASP A 306 -16.24 -3.56 -5.04
C ASP A 306 -15.70 -2.15 -5.31
N ALA A 307 -14.71 -1.73 -4.54
CA ALA A 307 -14.05 -0.44 -4.71
C ALA A 307 -13.27 -0.35 -6.03
N ALA A 308 -12.66 -1.44 -6.48
CA ALA A 308 -11.97 -1.50 -7.76
C ALA A 308 -12.96 -1.36 -8.93
N ILE A 309 -14.11 -2.01 -8.87
CA ILE A 309 -15.18 -1.87 -9.87
C ILE A 309 -15.71 -0.43 -9.89
N GLU A 310 -15.96 0.16 -8.72
CA GLU A 310 -16.39 1.56 -8.57
C GLU A 310 -15.37 2.52 -9.19
N PHE A 311 -14.08 2.36 -8.84
CA PHE A 311 -12.99 3.16 -9.39
C PHE A 311 -12.89 3.04 -10.90
N LEU A 312 -12.86 1.82 -11.44
CA LEU A 312 -12.75 1.57 -12.88
C LEU A 312 -13.96 2.11 -13.66
N THR A 313 -15.14 2.09 -13.06
CA THR A 313 -16.35 2.62 -13.66
C THR A 313 -16.37 4.15 -13.68
N LYS A 314 -16.03 4.79 -12.55
CA LYS A 314 -16.18 6.25 -12.39
C LYS A 314 -14.97 7.07 -12.84
N HIS A 315 -13.78 6.48 -12.81
CA HIS A 315 -12.52 7.19 -13.10
C HIS A 315 -11.83 6.66 -14.35
N ALA A 316 -12.61 6.42 -15.41
CA ALA A 316 -12.09 5.97 -16.70
C ALA A 316 -11.10 6.96 -17.31
N ASP A 317 -11.23 8.25 -17.03
CA ASP A 317 -10.30 9.31 -17.42
C ASP A 317 -8.91 9.17 -16.79
N VAL A 318 -8.82 8.52 -15.65
CA VAL A 318 -7.55 8.22 -14.96
C VAL A 318 -6.92 6.96 -15.51
N TRP A 319 -7.56 5.79 -15.33
CA TRP A 319 -6.93 4.51 -15.58
C TRP A 319 -6.76 4.15 -17.07
N THR A 320 -7.56 4.71 -17.98
CA THR A 320 -7.37 4.44 -19.41
C THR A 320 -6.05 5.00 -19.95
N ASN A 321 -5.41 5.93 -19.23
CA ASN A 321 -4.07 6.42 -19.57
C ASN A 321 -2.94 5.43 -19.18
N TRP A 322 -3.24 4.44 -18.38
CA TRP A 322 -2.25 3.44 -17.92
C TRP A 322 -2.06 2.29 -18.92
N VAL A 323 -3.02 2.12 -19.81
CA VAL A 323 -3.11 0.97 -20.74
C VAL A 323 -3.31 1.42 -22.18
N SER A 324 -3.17 0.52 -23.14
CA SER A 324 -3.53 0.80 -24.53
C SER A 324 -5.04 0.90 -24.73
N ALA A 325 -5.48 1.56 -25.81
CA ALA A 325 -6.90 1.68 -26.13
C ALA A 325 -7.62 0.32 -26.26
N ASP A 326 -6.93 -0.68 -26.82
CA ASP A 326 -7.48 -2.04 -26.96
C ASP A 326 -7.65 -2.72 -25.59
N VAL A 327 -6.68 -2.57 -24.69
CA VAL A 327 -6.78 -3.08 -23.32
C VAL A 327 -7.90 -2.36 -22.58
N ALA A 328 -7.98 -1.02 -22.68
CA ALA A 328 -9.06 -0.25 -22.06
C ALA A 328 -10.45 -0.69 -22.54
N LYS A 329 -10.59 -0.99 -23.82
CA LYS A 329 -11.86 -1.51 -24.39
C LYS A 329 -12.23 -2.87 -23.79
N LYS A 330 -11.27 -3.77 -23.62
CA LYS A 330 -11.50 -5.10 -23.02
C LYS A 330 -11.92 -4.99 -21.56
N VAL A 331 -11.20 -4.17 -20.77
CA VAL A 331 -11.54 -3.94 -19.37
C VAL A 331 -12.95 -3.37 -19.24
N LYS A 332 -13.29 -2.31 -20.00
CA LYS A 332 -14.65 -1.72 -20.00
C LYS A 332 -15.76 -2.71 -20.39
N ALA A 333 -15.46 -3.71 -21.19
CA ALA A 333 -16.43 -4.73 -21.58
C ALA A 333 -16.61 -5.82 -20.50
N GLY A 334 -15.70 -5.93 -19.57
CA GLY A 334 -15.76 -6.87 -18.44
C GLY A 334 -16.29 -6.27 -17.12
N LEU A 335 -16.46 -4.93 -17.05
CA LEU A 335 -17.09 -4.21 -15.92
C LEU A 335 -18.61 -4.24 -16.04
#